data_e7a643108340342ed1e7c6fa749d82f4
#
_entry.id   e7a643108340342ed1e7c6fa749d82f4
#
_cell.length_a   1.000
_cell.length_b   1.000
_cell.length_c   1.000
_cell.angle_alpha   90.00
_cell.angle_beta   90.00
_cell.angle_gamma   90.00
#
_symmetry.space_group_name_H-M   'P 1'
#
loop_
_entity.id
_entity.type
_entity.pdbx_description
1 polymer ?
#
loop_
_entity_poly.entity_id
_entity_poly.type
_entity_poly.pdbx_seq_one_letter_code
_entity_poly.pdbx_strand_id
1 'polypeptide(L)' 'PDWIIEIVFPSSRRMDYYTKLFKYRTAGVREYWIVDPTKNQIMVYDFENEDTEQYTFQDSVKVGIYEDLRIDFTEM' A
#
# COMPACT_ATOMS: atom_id res chain seq x y z
N PRO A 1 -8.48 -3.41 -11.09
CA PRO A 1 -8.45 -4.16 -9.82
C PRO A 1 -8.88 -3.28 -8.65
N ASP A 2 -9.42 -3.91 -7.61
CA ASP A 2 -9.88 -3.20 -6.43
C ASP A 2 -8.75 -2.89 -5.45
N TRP A 3 -7.73 -3.73 -5.42
CA TRP A 3 -6.65 -3.64 -4.45
C TRP A 3 -5.33 -4.00 -5.11
N ILE A 4 -4.32 -3.17 -4.92
CA ILE A 4 -2.98 -3.37 -5.47
C ILE A 4 -1.97 -3.27 -4.33
N ILE A 5 -1.03 -4.22 -4.28
CA ILE A 5 0.12 -4.16 -3.40
C ILE A 5 1.36 -4.08 -4.27
N GLU A 6 2.20 -3.08 -4.01
CA GLU A 6 3.50 -2.93 -4.67
C GLU A 6 4.60 -3.08 -3.65
N ILE A 7 5.60 -3.90 -3.96
CA ILE A 7 6.80 -4.02 -3.13
C ILE A 7 7.91 -3.26 -3.84
N VAL A 8 8.51 -2.33 -3.14
CA VAL A 8 9.55 -1.48 -3.71
C VAL A 8 10.91 -1.84 -3.11
N PHE A 9 11.95 -1.74 -3.91
CA PHE A 9 13.31 -2.09 -3.53
C PHE A 9 14.22 -0.86 -3.62
N PRO A 10 15.42 -0.92 -3.03
CA PRO A 10 16.34 0.24 -3.03
C PRO A 10 16.62 0.82 -4.40
N SER A 11 16.56 -0.01 -5.45
CA SER A 11 16.78 0.43 -6.82
C SER A 11 15.60 1.15 -7.43
N SER A 12 14.43 1.12 -6.79
CA SER A 12 13.24 1.78 -7.30
C SER A 12 13.39 3.29 -7.20
N ARG A 13 13.05 3.98 -8.27
CA ARG A 13 13.14 5.44 -8.30
C ARG A 13 11.93 6.06 -7.63
N ARG A 14 12.17 7.15 -6.93
CA ARG A 14 11.14 7.88 -6.21
C ARG A 14 9.99 8.34 -7.12
N MET A 15 10.32 8.73 -8.34
CA MET A 15 9.33 9.18 -9.31
C MET A 15 8.28 8.13 -9.64
N ASP A 16 8.64 6.87 -9.57
CA ASP A 16 7.73 5.79 -9.90
C ASP A 16 6.56 5.71 -8.92
N TYR A 17 6.78 6.04 -7.66
CA TYR A 17 5.73 6.03 -6.64
C TYR A 17 4.59 6.98 -7.00
N TYR A 18 4.94 8.22 -7.30
CA TYR A 18 3.95 9.25 -7.56
C TYR A 18 3.22 9.00 -8.87
N THR A 19 3.94 8.51 -9.86
CA THR A 19 3.35 8.18 -11.15
C THR A 19 2.33 7.05 -11.00
N LYS A 20 2.69 5.99 -10.28
CA LYS A 20 1.80 4.85 -10.05
C LYS A 20 0.62 5.22 -9.17
N LEU A 21 0.85 6.03 -8.14
CA LEU A 21 -0.20 6.50 -7.26
C LEU A 21 -1.28 7.24 -8.05
N PHE A 22 -0.88 8.16 -8.90
CA PHE A 22 -1.78 8.92 -9.75
C PHE A 22 -2.51 8.00 -10.73
N LYS A 23 -1.77 7.09 -11.35
CA LYS A 23 -2.33 6.15 -12.32
C LYS A 23 -3.42 5.29 -11.71
N TYR A 24 -3.16 4.70 -10.55
CA TYR A 24 -4.11 3.79 -9.91
C TYR A 24 -5.32 4.54 -9.37
N ARG A 25 -5.12 5.71 -8.82
CA ARG A 25 -6.21 6.56 -8.37
C ARG A 25 -7.14 6.92 -9.53
N THR A 26 -6.55 7.30 -10.66
CA THR A 26 -7.31 7.68 -11.86
C THR A 26 -8.03 6.48 -12.47
N ALA A 27 -7.45 5.29 -12.38
CA ALA A 27 -8.04 4.07 -12.91
C ALA A 27 -9.15 3.49 -12.04
N GLY A 28 -9.44 4.11 -10.89
CA GLY A 28 -10.52 3.67 -10.02
C GLY A 28 -10.16 2.55 -9.07
N VAL A 29 -8.89 2.34 -8.81
CA VAL A 29 -8.45 1.39 -7.79
C VAL A 29 -8.93 1.90 -6.43
N ARG A 30 -9.46 1.01 -5.61
CA ARG A 30 -10.04 1.39 -4.32
C ARG A 30 -9.02 1.51 -3.21
N GLU A 31 -8.02 0.62 -3.22
CA GLU A 31 -6.99 0.60 -2.17
C GLU A 31 -5.64 0.24 -2.77
N TYR A 32 -4.60 0.95 -2.35
CA TYR A 32 -3.25 0.78 -2.89
C TYR A 32 -2.23 0.79 -1.74
N TRP A 33 -1.44 -0.27 -1.64
CA TRP A 33 -0.42 -0.42 -0.62
C TRP A 33 0.97 -0.35 -1.25
N ILE A 34 1.86 0.41 -0.63
CA ILE A 34 3.27 0.43 -0.99
C ILE A 34 4.05 -0.15 0.17
N VAL A 35 4.69 -1.29 -0.07
CA VAL A 35 5.51 -1.99 0.92
C VAL A 35 6.97 -1.69 0.64
N ASP A 36 7.65 -1.05 1.58
CA ASP A 36 9.06 -0.64 1.45
C ASP A 36 9.89 -1.33 2.53
N PRO A 37 10.54 -2.47 2.21
CA PRO A 37 11.32 -3.22 3.19
C PRO A 37 12.52 -2.45 3.74
N THR A 38 13.13 -1.58 2.93
CA THR A 38 14.29 -0.81 3.39
C THR A 38 13.95 0.21 4.46
N LYS A 39 12.72 0.70 4.44
CA LYS A 39 12.24 1.69 5.41
C LYS A 39 11.40 1.08 6.51
N ASN A 40 11.18 -0.24 6.49
CA ASN A 40 10.27 -0.91 7.42
C ASN A 40 8.90 -0.21 7.43
N GLN A 41 8.36 0.02 6.23
CA GLN A 41 7.21 0.90 6.05
C GLN A 41 6.19 0.28 5.10
N ILE A 42 4.91 0.36 5.48
CA ILE A 42 3.80 0.04 4.61
C ILE A 42 2.89 1.27 4.55
N MET A 43 2.73 1.84 3.36
CA MET A 43 1.79 2.94 3.15
C MET A 43 0.51 2.38 2.57
N VAL A 44 -0.61 2.72 3.19
CA VAL A 44 -1.93 2.28 2.77
C VAL A 44 -2.71 3.50 2.29
N TYR A 45 -3.01 3.54 1.01
CA TYR A 45 -3.84 4.60 0.41
C TYR A 45 -5.24 4.07 0.18
N ASP A 46 -6.19 4.63 0.89
CA ASP A 46 -7.61 4.32 0.73
C ASP A 46 -8.22 5.40 -0.17
N PHE A 47 -8.32 5.10 -1.46
CA PHE A 47 -8.79 6.08 -2.42
C PHE A 47 -10.29 6.37 -2.30
N GLU A 48 -11.06 5.43 -1.79
CA GLU A 48 -12.50 5.65 -1.62
C GLU A 48 -12.79 6.68 -0.55
N ASN A 49 -12.04 6.62 0.56
CA ASN A 49 -12.26 7.52 1.70
C ASN A 49 -11.24 8.66 1.76
N GLU A 50 -10.36 8.74 0.76
CA GLU A 50 -9.30 9.75 0.67
C GLU A 50 -8.45 9.78 1.93
N ASP A 51 -8.07 8.59 2.42
CA ASP A 51 -7.33 8.42 3.65
C ASP A 51 -5.99 7.76 3.38
N THR A 52 -5.00 8.06 4.22
CA THR A 52 -3.66 7.48 4.12
C THR A 52 -3.19 7.09 5.50
N GLU A 53 -2.74 5.84 5.63
CA GLU A 53 -2.21 5.31 6.88
C GLU A 53 -0.82 4.75 6.67
N GLN A 54 0.00 4.80 7.70
CA GLN A 54 1.35 4.25 7.67
C GLN A 54 1.49 3.19 8.75
N TYR A 55 2.08 2.05 8.38
CA TYR A 55 2.33 0.94 9.29
C TYR A 55 3.79 0.50 9.19
N THR A 56 4.22 -0.33 10.12
CA THR A 56 5.53 -0.96 10.10
C THR A 56 5.37 -2.47 9.91
N PHE A 57 6.49 -3.18 9.74
CA PHE A 57 6.45 -4.63 9.57
C PHE A 57 6.08 -5.37 10.87
N GLN A 58 6.01 -4.67 12.00
CA GLN A 58 5.56 -5.24 13.25
C GLN A 58 4.04 -5.21 13.38
N ASP A 59 3.36 -4.60 12.43
CA ASP A 59 1.91 -4.47 12.44
C ASP A 59 1.22 -5.56 11.64
N SER A 60 -0.02 -5.85 12.03
CA SER A 60 -0.96 -6.62 11.22
C SER A 60 -1.95 -5.62 10.62
N VAL A 61 -2.01 -5.55 9.29
CA VAL A 61 -2.75 -4.50 8.60
C VAL A 61 -4.02 -5.07 7.98
N LYS A 62 -5.16 -4.49 8.37
CA LYS A 62 -6.44 -4.88 7.79
C LYS A 62 -6.59 -4.26 6.40
N VAL A 63 -7.04 -5.07 5.45
CA VAL A 63 -7.37 -4.56 4.11
C VAL A 63 -8.73 -3.85 4.21
N GLY A 64 -8.75 -2.55 3.90
CA GLY A 64 -9.93 -1.74 4.14
C GLY A 64 -11.16 -2.16 3.35
N ILE A 65 -10.97 -2.67 2.14
CA ILE A 65 -12.08 -3.07 1.26
C ILE A 65 -12.58 -4.49 1.50
N TYR A 66 -11.88 -5.28 2.33
CA TYR A 66 -12.27 -6.65 2.66
C TYR A 66 -12.33 -6.80 4.17
N GLU A 67 -13.51 -7.05 4.72
CA GLU A 67 -13.71 -7.09 6.17
C GLU A 67 -12.87 -8.14 6.90
N ASP A 68 -12.69 -9.31 6.28
CA ASP A 68 -12.08 -10.45 6.94
C ASP A 68 -10.62 -10.66 6.55
N LEU A 69 -10.05 -9.78 5.76
CA LEU A 69 -8.68 -9.94 5.28
C LEU A 69 -7.72 -9.01 6.03
N ARG A 70 -6.67 -9.61 6.56
CA ARG A 70 -5.62 -8.91 7.28
C ARG A 70 -4.28 -9.50 6.91
N ILE A 71 -3.29 -8.65 6.68
CA ILE A 71 -1.94 -9.09 6.35
C ILE A 71 -1.06 -8.89 7.57
N ASP A 72 -0.46 -9.96 8.05
CA ASP A 72 0.44 -9.93 9.21
C ASP A 72 1.88 -9.86 8.72
N PHE A 73 2.47 -8.68 8.80
CA PHE A 73 3.84 -8.46 8.33
C PHE A 73 4.90 -8.98 9.29
N THR A 74 4.51 -9.33 10.51
CA THR A 74 5.46 -9.88 11.48
C THR A 74 5.99 -11.25 11.07
N GLU A 75 5.28 -11.93 10.17
CA GLU A 75 5.68 -13.24 9.65
C GLU A 75 6.63 -13.16 8.44
N MET A 76 6.93 -11.98 7.99
CA MET A 76 7.77 -11.79 6.80
C MET A 76 9.26 -11.76 7.12
#